data_0befacbaae5ffe633012c568d3027e8d
#
_entry.id   0befacbaae5ffe633012c568d3027e8d
#
_cell.length_a   1.000
_cell.length_b   1.000
_cell.length_c   1.000
_cell.angle_alpha   90.00
_cell.angle_beta   90.00
_cell.angle_gamma   90.00
#
_symmetry.space_group_name_H-M   'P 1'
#
loop_
_entity.id
_entity.type
_entity.pdbx_description
1 polymer ?
#
loop_
_entity_poly.entity_id
_entity_poly.type
_entity_poly.pdbx_seq_one_letter_code
_entity_poly.pdbx_strand_id
1 'polypeptide(L)'
;FVTCALLLLLACAAIASFLAKTTRKPNHNLPPGPSRLPIIGNLLELGQNPHQSMAKLAKIHGPVMSLKLGTVTTIVISSADMAKEVLVTHDESLSNRPIPQSVSVLNHDNYSLAFLPVSPLWREMRKICNGQLFAHKTLDESQDVRRKIVQQLLSDVHKSCKIGEAVDVGRQAFKTTLNLLSNTIFSEDLVLSKGTAGEFKDLVTNITKLVGSPNVADYFPVLKRIDPQGAKRQQTKNVAKVLDIFDGLIRKRLKLREIKGSNTHNDMLDALLDISKENEMMDKTIIEHLAH
;
A
#
# COMPACT_ATOMS: atom_id res chain seq x y z
N PHE A 1 -5.60 -49.40 17.38
CA PHE A 1 -6.49 -49.49 16.20
C PHE A 1 -7.84 -48.79 16.46
N VAL A 2 -8.52 -49.08 17.57
CA VAL A 2 -9.84 -48.48 17.89
C VAL A 2 -9.78 -46.96 18.05
N THR A 3 -8.74 -46.47 18.71
CA THR A 3 -8.54 -45.00 18.90
C THR A 3 -8.30 -44.26 17.58
N CYS A 4 -7.50 -44.83 16.67
CA CYS A 4 -7.28 -44.25 15.35
C CYS A 4 -8.55 -44.23 14.48
N ALA A 5 -9.34 -45.33 14.56
CA ALA A 5 -10.62 -45.41 13.84
C ALA A 5 -11.63 -44.36 14.38
N LEU A 6 -11.67 -44.15 15.70
CA LEU A 6 -12.54 -43.18 16.35
C LEU A 6 -12.16 -41.74 15.97
N LEU A 7 -10.85 -41.44 15.94
CA LEU A 7 -10.35 -40.13 15.51
C LEU A 7 -10.64 -39.84 14.03
N LEU A 8 -10.50 -40.86 13.17
CA LEU A 8 -10.87 -40.77 11.75
C LEU A 8 -12.37 -40.52 11.56
N LEU A 9 -13.22 -41.23 12.30
CA LEU A 9 -14.68 -41.03 12.26
C LEU A 9 -15.07 -39.64 12.75
N LEU A 10 -14.47 -39.14 13.84
CA LEU A 10 -14.71 -37.81 14.35
C LEU A 10 -14.23 -36.72 13.34
N ALA A 11 -13.08 -36.93 12.70
CA ALA A 11 -12.58 -36.05 11.66
C ALA A 11 -13.52 -36.05 10.43
N CYS A 12 -13.97 -37.20 9.97
CA CYS A 12 -14.94 -37.33 8.88
C CYS A 12 -16.32 -36.73 9.23
N ALA A 13 -16.80 -36.88 10.45
CA ALA A 13 -18.05 -36.29 10.91
C ALA A 13 -17.91 -34.76 11.05
N ALA A 14 -16.77 -34.25 11.53
CA ALA A 14 -16.46 -32.81 11.58
C ALA A 14 -16.38 -32.21 10.18
N ILE A 15 -15.71 -32.91 9.24
CA ILE A 15 -15.62 -32.51 7.83
C ILE A 15 -17.01 -32.53 7.18
N ALA A 16 -17.79 -33.61 7.36
CA ALA A 16 -19.15 -33.70 6.82
C ALA A 16 -20.10 -32.64 7.39
N SER A 17 -20.03 -32.37 8.69
CA SER A 17 -20.78 -31.27 9.35
C SER A 17 -20.37 -29.90 8.87
N PHE A 18 -19.08 -29.67 8.62
CA PHE A 18 -18.55 -28.47 8.05
C PHE A 18 -18.98 -28.30 6.60
N LEU A 19 -18.92 -29.36 5.79
CA LEU A 19 -19.39 -29.38 4.40
C LEU A 19 -20.88 -29.10 4.31
N ALA A 20 -21.69 -29.70 5.18
CA ALA A 20 -23.13 -29.48 5.23
C ALA A 20 -23.50 -28.03 5.62
N LYS A 21 -22.67 -27.38 6.46
CA LYS A 21 -22.84 -25.94 6.78
C LYS A 21 -22.44 -25.02 5.62
N THR A 22 -21.52 -25.44 4.76
CA THR A 22 -21.06 -24.66 3.60
C THR A 22 -21.98 -24.78 2.38
N THR A 23 -22.81 -25.83 2.30
CA THR A 23 -23.84 -26.04 1.27
C THR A 23 -25.15 -25.28 1.58
N ARG A 24 -25.18 -24.40 2.61
CA ARG A 24 -26.34 -23.53 2.84
C ARG A 24 -26.66 -22.75 1.58
N LYS A 25 -27.97 -22.79 1.20
CA LYS A 25 -28.58 -22.10 0.06
C LYS A 25 -27.91 -20.76 -0.22
N PRO A 26 -27.66 -20.45 -1.51
CA PRO A 26 -27.10 -19.15 -1.88
C PRO A 26 -27.94 -18.05 -1.21
N ASN A 27 -27.28 -17.17 -0.51
CA ASN A 27 -27.93 -16.02 0.11
C ASN A 27 -28.57 -15.23 -1.06
N HIS A 28 -29.90 -15.21 -1.13
CA HIS A 28 -30.66 -14.62 -2.24
C HIS A 28 -30.32 -13.14 -2.51
N ASN A 29 -29.56 -12.52 -1.60
CA ASN A 29 -29.15 -11.10 -1.66
C ASN A 29 -27.75 -10.88 -2.25
N LEU A 30 -27.07 -11.92 -2.73
CA LEU A 30 -25.75 -11.76 -3.35
C LEU A 30 -25.87 -11.81 -4.89
N PRO A 31 -25.08 -10.99 -5.60
CA PRO A 31 -24.96 -11.07 -7.06
C PRO A 31 -24.58 -12.51 -7.53
N PRO A 32 -24.89 -12.85 -8.79
CA PRO A 32 -24.50 -14.14 -9.36
C PRO A 32 -22.99 -14.36 -9.29
N GLY A 33 -22.55 -15.60 -9.36
CA GLY A 33 -21.12 -15.91 -9.33
C GLY A 33 -20.88 -17.41 -9.55
N PRO A 34 -19.61 -17.81 -9.73
CA PRO A 34 -19.23 -19.19 -9.96
C PRO A 34 -19.49 -20.08 -8.72
N SER A 35 -19.55 -21.39 -8.95
CA SER A 35 -19.71 -22.39 -7.90
C SER A 35 -18.53 -22.33 -6.93
N ARG A 36 -18.83 -22.41 -5.63
CA ARG A 36 -17.84 -22.24 -4.56
C ARG A 36 -17.33 -23.59 -4.09
N LEU A 37 -16.03 -23.76 -4.01
CA LEU A 37 -15.45 -24.92 -3.35
C LEU A 37 -15.55 -24.81 -1.81
N PRO A 38 -15.67 -25.91 -1.09
CA PRO A 38 -15.65 -25.91 0.37
C PRO A 38 -14.35 -25.26 0.88
N ILE A 39 -14.42 -24.47 1.97
CA ILE A 39 -13.33 -23.80 2.66
C ILE A 39 -12.67 -22.69 1.81
N ILE A 40 -12.12 -23.04 0.66
CA ILE A 40 -11.31 -22.12 -0.18
C ILE A 40 -12.16 -21.22 -1.09
N GLY A 41 -13.44 -21.59 -1.32
CA GLY A 41 -14.33 -20.83 -2.20
C GLY A 41 -13.82 -20.80 -3.64
N ASN A 42 -13.65 -19.60 -4.18
CA ASN A 42 -13.22 -19.36 -5.57
C ASN A 42 -11.74 -18.97 -5.70
N LEU A 43 -10.91 -19.18 -4.65
CA LEU A 43 -9.49 -18.76 -4.69
C LEU A 43 -8.70 -19.38 -5.85
N LEU A 44 -9.00 -20.64 -6.22
CA LEU A 44 -8.30 -21.31 -7.32
C LEU A 44 -8.64 -20.72 -8.69
N GLU A 45 -9.81 -20.11 -8.84
CA GLU A 45 -10.24 -19.48 -10.09
C GLU A 45 -9.48 -18.19 -10.42
N LEU A 46 -8.85 -17.56 -9.42
CA LEU A 46 -8.09 -16.34 -9.63
C LEU A 46 -6.77 -16.58 -10.38
N GLY A 47 -6.14 -17.75 -10.21
CA GLY A 47 -4.91 -18.11 -10.88
C GLY A 47 -3.76 -17.11 -10.63
N GLN A 48 -2.83 -17.06 -11.58
CA GLN A 48 -1.68 -16.15 -11.50
C GLN A 48 -2.01 -14.69 -11.87
N ASN A 49 -3.05 -14.49 -12.68
CA ASN A 49 -3.49 -13.18 -13.15
C ASN A 49 -4.95 -12.91 -12.72
N PRO A 50 -5.21 -12.54 -11.46
CA PRO A 50 -6.55 -12.38 -10.90
C PRO A 50 -7.45 -11.44 -11.72
N HIS A 51 -6.91 -10.33 -12.22
CA HIS A 51 -7.63 -9.36 -13.03
C HIS A 51 -8.16 -9.95 -14.35
N GLN A 52 -7.36 -10.80 -15.01
CA GLN A 52 -7.79 -11.48 -16.25
C GLN A 52 -8.83 -12.56 -15.96
N SER A 53 -8.66 -13.30 -14.88
CA SER A 53 -9.63 -14.31 -14.45
C SER A 53 -10.97 -13.69 -14.08
N MET A 54 -10.96 -12.60 -13.31
CA MET A 54 -12.17 -11.84 -13.00
C MET A 54 -12.85 -11.27 -14.24
N ALA A 55 -12.09 -10.76 -15.24
CA ALA A 55 -12.65 -10.29 -16.49
C ALA A 55 -13.31 -11.43 -17.33
N LYS A 56 -12.73 -12.63 -17.30
CA LYS A 56 -13.35 -13.82 -17.95
C LYS A 56 -14.63 -14.25 -17.24
N LEU A 57 -14.61 -14.29 -15.90
CA LEU A 57 -15.80 -14.62 -15.10
C LEU A 57 -16.92 -13.58 -15.27
N ALA A 58 -16.60 -12.31 -15.40
CA ALA A 58 -17.58 -11.26 -15.62
C ALA A 58 -18.33 -11.41 -16.96
N LYS A 59 -17.71 -11.97 -18.00
CA LYS A 59 -18.39 -12.31 -19.26
C LYS A 59 -19.47 -13.38 -19.10
N ILE A 60 -19.35 -14.22 -18.09
CA ILE A 60 -20.27 -15.34 -17.81
C ILE A 60 -21.33 -14.91 -16.79
N HIS A 61 -20.92 -14.22 -15.73
CA HIS A 61 -21.78 -13.93 -14.56
C HIS A 61 -22.33 -12.52 -14.54
N GLY A 62 -21.89 -11.65 -15.46
CA GLY A 62 -22.36 -10.28 -15.59
C GLY A 62 -21.44 -9.22 -14.96
N PRO A 63 -21.81 -7.94 -15.06
CA PRO A 63 -20.98 -6.81 -14.65
C PRO A 63 -20.81 -6.66 -13.14
N VAL A 64 -21.69 -7.29 -12.37
CA VAL A 64 -21.63 -7.37 -10.91
C VAL A 64 -21.71 -8.81 -10.51
N MET A 65 -20.66 -9.37 -9.95
CA MET A 65 -20.63 -10.78 -9.53
C MET A 65 -20.05 -10.94 -8.12
N SER A 66 -20.40 -12.05 -7.47
CA SER A 66 -19.90 -12.38 -6.14
C SER A 66 -18.91 -13.55 -6.19
N LEU A 67 -17.75 -13.37 -5.56
CA LEU A 67 -16.77 -14.42 -5.32
C LEU A 67 -16.66 -14.70 -3.82
N LYS A 68 -16.34 -15.94 -3.47
CA LYS A 68 -15.97 -16.32 -2.10
C LYS A 68 -14.48 -16.61 -2.08
N LEU A 69 -13.69 -15.71 -1.52
CA LEU A 69 -12.24 -15.86 -1.42
C LEU A 69 -11.89 -16.32 0.01
N GLY A 70 -11.75 -17.62 0.20
CA GLY A 70 -11.67 -18.20 1.54
C GLY A 70 -12.91 -17.86 2.38
N THR A 71 -12.74 -17.14 3.48
CA THR A 71 -13.86 -16.69 4.33
C THR A 71 -14.46 -15.34 3.88
N VAL A 72 -13.77 -14.60 3.00
CA VAL A 72 -14.17 -13.26 2.57
C VAL A 72 -15.13 -13.32 1.38
N THR A 73 -16.27 -12.63 1.47
CA THR A 73 -17.16 -12.43 0.32
C THR A 73 -16.72 -11.17 -0.41
N THR A 74 -16.45 -11.29 -1.69
CA THR A 74 -15.94 -10.22 -2.55
C THR A 74 -16.92 -9.95 -3.67
N ILE A 75 -17.36 -8.71 -3.83
CA ILE A 75 -18.18 -8.29 -4.96
C ILE A 75 -17.23 -7.69 -6.00
N VAL A 76 -17.31 -8.20 -7.22
CA VAL A 76 -16.49 -7.74 -8.34
C VAL A 76 -17.34 -6.90 -9.28
N ILE A 77 -16.89 -5.67 -9.51
CA ILE A 77 -17.50 -4.72 -10.44
C ILE A 77 -16.67 -4.71 -11.72
N SER A 78 -17.30 -4.94 -12.86
CA SER A 78 -16.64 -5.12 -14.15
C SER A 78 -17.22 -4.28 -15.30
N SER A 79 -18.01 -3.25 -14.98
CA SER A 79 -18.47 -2.26 -15.97
C SER A 79 -18.25 -0.83 -15.50
N ALA A 80 -18.08 0.10 -16.42
CA ALA A 80 -17.89 1.51 -16.12
C ALA A 80 -19.09 2.13 -15.39
N ASP A 81 -20.31 1.79 -15.80
CA ASP A 81 -21.53 2.33 -15.19
C ASP A 81 -21.66 1.90 -13.73
N MET A 82 -21.44 0.60 -13.45
CA MET A 82 -21.47 0.10 -12.07
C MET A 82 -20.30 0.63 -11.25
N ALA A 83 -19.12 0.84 -11.85
CA ALA A 83 -18.00 1.48 -11.17
C ALA A 83 -18.32 2.93 -10.79
N LYS A 84 -18.99 3.69 -11.67
CA LYS A 84 -19.48 5.04 -11.36
C LYS A 84 -20.48 5.02 -10.22
N GLU A 85 -21.44 4.09 -10.24
CA GLU A 85 -22.43 3.94 -9.17
C GLU A 85 -21.78 3.67 -7.81
N VAL A 86 -20.78 2.77 -7.76
CA VAL A 86 -20.06 2.40 -6.53
C VAL A 86 -19.13 3.50 -6.04
N LEU A 87 -18.36 4.14 -6.96
CA LEU A 87 -17.27 5.04 -6.60
C LEU A 87 -17.67 6.51 -6.52
N VAL A 88 -18.84 6.88 -7.08
CA VAL A 88 -19.34 8.26 -7.11
C VAL A 88 -20.65 8.38 -6.35
N THR A 89 -21.66 7.55 -6.67
CA THR A 89 -23.00 7.68 -6.06
C THR A 89 -23.01 7.16 -4.63
N HIS A 90 -22.30 6.08 -4.34
CA HIS A 90 -22.22 5.42 -3.04
C HIS A 90 -20.82 5.46 -2.41
N ASP A 91 -20.03 6.47 -2.74
CA ASP A 91 -18.63 6.58 -2.27
C ASP A 91 -18.52 6.58 -0.76
N GLU A 92 -19.37 7.30 -0.04
CA GLU A 92 -19.32 7.40 1.42
C GLU A 92 -19.43 6.05 2.12
N SER A 93 -20.27 5.14 1.61
CA SER A 93 -20.49 3.81 2.19
C SER A 93 -19.45 2.76 1.73
N LEU A 94 -18.76 3.01 0.60
CA LEU A 94 -17.88 2.03 -0.07
C LEU A 94 -16.42 2.48 -0.18
N SER A 95 -16.06 3.64 0.38
CA SER A 95 -14.72 4.23 0.27
C SER A 95 -13.66 3.59 1.16
N ASN A 96 -14.05 2.87 2.21
CA ASN A 96 -13.08 2.23 3.10
C ASN A 96 -12.37 1.07 2.41
N ARG A 97 -11.05 0.99 2.60
CA ARG A 97 -10.21 -0.07 2.02
C ARG A 97 -10.04 -1.24 2.99
N PRO A 98 -10.04 -2.48 2.50
CA PRO A 98 -9.60 -3.60 3.31
C PRO A 98 -8.12 -3.44 3.65
N ILE A 99 -7.75 -3.70 4.90
CA ILE A 99 -6.37 -3.55 5.38
C ILE A 99 -5.69 -4.93 5.32
N PRO A 100 -4.73 -5.15 4.39
CA PRO A 100 -3.93 -6.36 4.37
C PRO A 100 -3.09 -6.51 5.64
N GLN A 101 -2.81 -7.74 6.05
CA GLN A 101 -1.96 -8.00 7.21
C GLN A 101 -0.56 -7.40 7.07
N SER A 102 -0.06 -7.32 5.84
CA SER A 102 1.23 -6.68 5.53
C SER A 102 1.22 -5.17 5.77
N VAL A 103 0.08 -4.49 5.73
CA VAL A 103 -0.04 -3.05 6.01
C VAL A 103 -0.24 -2.78 7.50
N SER A 104 -0.92 -3.68 8.20
CA SER A 104 -1.19 -3.56 9.64
C SER A 104 0.05 -3.87 10.49
N VAL A 105 1.16 -3.19 10.20
CA VAL A 105 2.44 -3.30 10.91
C VAL A 105 2.83 -1.95 11.48
N LEU A 106 3.35 -1.92 12.71
CA LEU A 106 3.76 -0.70 13.39
C LEU A 106 2.67 0.38 13.39
N ASN A 107 1.41 -0.03 13.43
CA ASN A 107 0.22 0.82 13.34
C ASN A 107 0.15 1.69 12.07
N HIS A 108 0.84 1.29 10.99
CA HIS A 108 0.87 2.06 9.75
C HIS A 108 -0.53 2.29 9.15
N ASP A 109 -1.43 1.33 9.30
CA ASP A 109 -2.83 1.43 8.89
C ASP A 109 -3.62 2.55 9.60
N ASN A 110 -3.18 2.95 10.80
CA ASN A 110 -3.81 4.04 11.57
C ASN A 110 -3.31 5.43 11.19
N TYR A 111 -2.24 5.53 10.41
CA TYR A 111 -1.59 6.80 10.06
C TYR A 111 -1.38 6.98 8.56
N SER A 112 -1.50 5.92 7.75
CA SER A 112 -1.31 6.01 6.31
C SER A 112 -2.53 6.58 5.60
N LEU A 113 -2.37 7.68 4.90
CA LEU A 113 -3.45 8.29 4.09
C LEU A 113 -4.07 7.30 3.09
N ALA A 114 -3.30 6.30 2.64
CA ALA A 114 -3.76 5.29 1.69
C ALA A 114 -4.69 4.23 2.31
N PHE A 115 -4.57 3.94 3.61
CA PHE A 115 -5.29 2.84 4.27
C PHE A 115 -6.17 3.28 5.44
N LEU A 116 -5.96 4.50 5.95
CA LEU A 116 -6.80 5.07 7.00
C LEU A 116 -8.26 5.14 6.54
N PRO A 117 -9.21 4.70 7.36
CA PRO A 117 -10.64 4.86 7.07
C PRO A 117 -11.01 6.34 6.92
N VAL A 118 -12.07 6.62 6.16
CA VAL A 118 -12.62 7.97 6.05
C VAL A 118 -13.05 8.46 7.43
N SER A 119 -12.25 9.39 7.98
CA SER A 119 -12.34 9.89 9.36
C SER A 119 -11.97 11.38 9.39
N PRO A 120 -12.17 12.09 10.50
CA PRO A 120 -11.68 13.46 10.66
C PRO A 120 -10.17 13.57 10.38
N LEU A 121 -9.36 12.64 10.91
CA LEU A 121 -7.93 12.59 10.66
C LEU A 121 -7.61 12.41 9.17
N TRP A 122 -8.29 11.48 8.48
CA TRP A 122 -8.08 11.27 7.05
C TRP A 122 -8.40 12.53 6.23
N ARG A 123 -9.51 13.23 6.57
CA ARG A 123 -9.90 14.47 5.89
C ARG A 123 -8.87 15.57 6.09
N GLU A 124 -8.35 15.71 7.31
CA GLU A 124 -7.32 16.70 7.62
C GLU A 124 -6.00 16.38 6.90
N MET A 125 -5.52 15.14 6.96
CA MET A 125 -4.34 14.72 6.22
C MET A 125 -4.47 14.96 4.71
N ARG A 126 -5.62 14.63 4.13
CA ARG A 126 -5.90 14.88 2.72
C ARG A 126 -5.91 16.37 2.36
N LYS A 127 -6.49 17.20 3.22
CA LYS A 127 -6.49 18.67 3.07
C LYS A 127 -5.07 19.23 3.10
N ILE A 128 -4.24 18.78 4.03
CA ILE A 128 -2.84 19.16 4.14
C ILE A 128 -2.07 18.74 2.88
N CYS A 129 -2.19 17.49 2.43
CA CYS A 129 -1.55 17.04 1.21
C CYS A 129 -1.96 17.86 -0.02
N ASN A 130 -3.25 18.14 -0.18
CA ASN A 130 -3.74 18.94 -1.30
C ASN A 130 -3.23 20.38 -1.24
N GLY A 131 -3.16 20.97 -0.05
CA GLY A 131 -2.72 22.35 0.14
C GLY A 131 -1.20 22.53 0.07
N GLN A 132 -0.43 21.54 0.53
CA GLN A 132 1.03 21.66 0.64
C GLN A 132 1.80 20.93 -0.48
N LEU A 133 1.30 19.77 -0.95
CA LEU A 133 1.98 18.99 -1.99
C LEU A 133 1.47 19.26 -3.39
N PHE A 134 0.15 19.28 -3.56
CA PHE A 134 -0.50 19.28 -4.87
C PHE A 134 -1.05 20.66 -5.26
N ALA A 135 -0.84 21.69 -4.45
CA ALA A 135 -1.21 23.04 -4.81
C ALA A 135 -0.39 23.53 -6.03
N HIS A 136 -1.02 24.18 -6.98
CA HIS A 136 -0.36 24.70 -8.18
C HIS A 136 0.88 25.54 -7.85
N LYS A 137 0.79 26.41 -6.83
CA LYS A 137 1.91 27.21 -6.36
C LYS A 137 3.11 26.35 -5.97
N THR A 138 2.90 25.31 -5.15
CA THR A 138 3.98 24.42 -4.68
C THR A 138 4.59 23.63 -5.84
N LEU A 139 3.76 23.20 -6.78
CA LEU A 139 4.22 22.51 -7.99
C LEU A 139 5.06 23.44 -8.87
N ASP A 140 4.68 24.72 -9.01
CA ASP A 140 5.45 25.70 -9.78
C ASP A 140 6.78 26.04 -9.08
N GLU A 141 6.78 26.29 -7.78
CA GLU A 141 7.97 26.56 -6.98
C GLU A 141 8.98 25.39 -7.01
N SER A 142 8.51 24.15 -7.12
CA SER A 142 9.38 22.97 -7.24
C SER A 142 9.94 22.76 -8.65
N GLN A 143 9.65 23.61 -9.64
CA GLN A 143 10.08 23.44 -11.02
C GLN A 143 11.61 23.43 -11.17
N ASP A 144 12.32 24.28 -10.46
CA ASP A 144 13.78 24.35 -10.53
C ASP A 144 14.43 23.09 -9.94
N VAL A 145 13.88 22.55 -8.87
CA VAL A 145 14.31 21.25 -8.29
C VAL A 145 14.14 20.13 -9.32
N ARG A 146 12.96 20.05 -9.96
CA ARG A 146 12.70 19.05 -11.01
C ARG A 146 13.68 19.18 -12.17
N ARG A 147 13.90 20.41 -12.66
CA ARG A 147 14.85 20.69 -13.76
C ARG A 147 16.27 20.26 -13.40
N LYS A 148 16.74 20.61 -12.20
CA LYS A 148 18.07 20.22 -11.71
C LYS A 148 18.25 18.70 -11.69
N ILE A 149 17.27 17.97 -11.19
CA ILE A 149 17.34 16.50 -11.08
C ILE A 149 17.30 15.83 -12.47
N VAL A 150 16.48 16.37 -13.40
CA VAL A 150 16.48 15.90 -14.78
C VAL A 150 17.81 16.19 -15.49
N GLN A 151 18.41 17.36 -15.25
CA GLN A 151 19.74 17.66 -15.79
C GLN A 151 20.82 16.74 -15.23
N GLN A 152 20.71 16.32 -13.97
CA GLN A 152 21.60 15.32 -13.38
C GLN A 152 21.45 13.97 -14.09
N LEU A 153 20.23 13.52 -14.39
CA LEU A 153 19.97 12.31 -15.18
C LEU A 153 20.62 12.40 -16.56
N LEU A 154 20.44 13.51 -17.27
CA LEU A 154 21.05 13.73 -18.58
C LEU A 154 22.60 13.67 -18.51
N SER A 155 23.18 14.29 -17.47
CA SER A 155 24.62 14.25 -17.23
C SER A 155 25.13 12.83 -16.97
N ASP A 156 24.43 12.04 -16.16
CA ASP A 156 24.80 10.68 -15.82
C ASP A 156 24.72 9.77 -17.07
N VAL A 157 23.66 9.91 -17.88
CA VAL A 157 23.52 9.20 -19.17
C VAL A 157 24.64 9.59 -20.14
N HIS A 158 24.93 10.89 -20.27
CA HIS A 158 25.99 11.39 -21.17
C HIS A 158 27.38 10.86 -20.77
N LYS A 159 27.67 10.76 -19.47
CA LYS A 159 28.91 10.15 -18.97
C LYS A 159 29.04 8.69 -19.41
N SER A 160 27.96 7.90 -19.24
CA SER A 160 27.96 6.49 -19.69
C SER A 160 28.13 6.37 -21.21
N CYS A 161 27.45 7.25 -21.99
CA CYS A 161 27.60 7.27 -23.44
C CYS A 161 29.06 7.55 -23.89
N LYS A 162 29.78 8.49 -23.21
CA LYS A 162 31.14 8.83 -23.54
C LYS A 162 32.13 7.67 -23.39
N ILE A 163 31.87 6.77 -22.45
CA ILE A 163 32.73 5.61 -22.19
C ILE A 163 32.20 4.32 -22.85
N GLY A 164 31.10 4.43 -23.64
CA GLY A 164 30.47 3.29 -24.30
C GLY A 164 29.81 2.29 -23.36
N GLU A 165 29.46 2.72 -22.14
CA GLU A 165 28.79 1.88 -21.14
C GLU A 165 27.26 1.90 -21.35
N ALA A 166 26.64 0.72 -21.28
CA ALA A 166 25.19 0.61 -21.36
C ALA A 166 24.49 1.26 -20.14
N VAL A 167 23.42 2.00 -20.39
CA VAL A 167 22.64 2.66 -19.34
C VAL A 167 21.51 1.75 -18.87
N ASP A 168 21.47 1.42 -17.57
CA ASP A 168 20.32 0.81 -16.93
C ASP A 168 19.22 1.88 -16.72
N VAL A 169 18.30 1.95 -17.69
CA VAL A 169 17.20 2.93 -17.70
C VAL A 169 16.32 2.80 -16.46
N GLY A 170 15.99 1.57 -16.04
CA GLY A 170 15.13 1.33 -14.87
C GLY A 170 15.75 1.87 -13.58
N ARG A 171 17.04 1.67 -13.40
CA ARG A 171 17.79 2.18 -12.24
C ARG A 171 17.89 3.70 -12.26
N GLN A 172 18.16 4.29 -13.41
CA GLN A 172 18.26 5.75 -13.54
C GLN A 172 16.91 6.43 -13.33
N ALA A 173 15.84 5.89 -13.90
CA ALA A 173 14.48 6.40 -13.70
C ALA A 173 14.07 6.32 -12.22
N PHE A 174 14.33 5.19 -11.54
CA PHE A 174 14.05 5.04 -10.12
C PHE A 174 14.81 6.06 -9.27
N LYS A 175 16.14 6.21 -9.49
CA LYS A 175 16.98 7.21 -8.79
C LYS A 175 16.43 8.62 -8.98
N THR A 176 16.10 8.98 -10.22
CA THR A 176 15.59 10.30 -10.57
C THR A 176 14.26 10.59 -9.89
N THR A 177 13.30 9.66 -9.98
CA THR A 177 11.99 9.83 -9.35
C THR A 177 12.08 9.91 -7.84
N LEU A 178 12.89 9.04 -7.22
CA LEU A 178 13.07 9.04 -5.78
C LEU A 178 13.70 10.35 -5.28
N ASN A 179 14.78 10.82 -5.93
CA ASN A 179 15.40 12.09 -5.55
C ASN A 179 14.48 13.28 -5.82
N LEU A 180 13.63 13.20 -6.85
CA LEU A 180 12.63 14.24 -7.10
C LEU A 180 11.61 14.32 -5.96
N LEU A 181 11.06 13.19 -5.52
CA LEU A 181 10.14 13.14 -4.40
C LEU A 181 10.82 13.56 -3.09
N SER A 182 12.00 13.03 -2.80
CA SER A 182 12.71 13.35 -1.55
C SER A 182 13.14 14.81 -1.47
N ASN A 183 13.52 15.42 -2.58
CA ASN A 183 13.82 16.84 -2.59
C ASN A 183 12.57 17.72 -2.45
N THR A 184 11.44 17.28 -2.99
CA THR A 184 10.17 18.00 -2.81
C THR A 184 9.69 17.95 -1.36
N ILE A 185 9.91 16.83 -0.67
CA ILE A 185 9.44 16.64 0.72
C ILE A 185 10.48 17.11 1.73
N PHE A 186 11.76 16.77 1.54
CA PHE A 186 12.83 16.91 2.54
C PHE A 186 13.95 17.86 2.11
N SER A 187 13.95 18.36 0.88
CA SER A 187 15.07 19.12 0.27
C SER A 187 16.42 18.38 0.33
N GLU A 188 16.38 17.05 0.31
CA GLU A 188 17.56 16.18 0.36
C GLU A 188 17.47 15.04 -0.64
N ASP A 189 18.64 14.63 -1.15
CA ASP A 189 18.75 13.41 -1.99
C ASP A 189 18.79 12.18 -1.11
N LEU A 190 17.77 11.32 -1.18
CA LEU A 190 17.80 10.00 -0.52
C LEU A 190 18.79 9.03 -1.16
N VAL A 191 19.19 9.31 -2.40
CA VAL A 191 20.10 8.46 -3.17
C VAL A 191 21.36 9.24 -3.51
N LEU A 192 22.31 9.26 -2.58
CA LEU A 192 23.60 9.99 -2.76
C LEU A 192 24.69 9.15 -3.41
N SER A 193 24.67 7.81 -3.33
CA SER A 193 25.75 6.95 -3.83
C SER A 193 25.25 5.65 -4.48
N LYS A 194 26.16 4.98 -5.23
CA LYS A 194 25.84 3.69 -5.88
C LYS A 194 25.38 2.58 -4.92
N GLY A 195 25.77 2.61 -3.64
CA GLY A 195 25.41 1.61 -2.62
C GLY A 195 24.03 1.85 -2.01
N THR A 196 23.80 3.03 -1.46
CA THR A 196 22.54 3.39 -0.76
C THR A 196 21.31 3.43 -1.67
N ALA A 197 21.50 3.75 -2.97
CA ALA A 197 20.45 3.68 -3.97
C ALA A 197 19.87 2.28 -4.16
N GLY A 198 20.72 1.26 -4.13
CA GLY A 198 20.31 -0.13 -4.26
C GLY A 198 19.49 -0.58 -3.06
N GLU A 199 19.98 -0.33 -1.86
CA GLU A 199 19.34 -0.76 -0.61
C GLU A 199 17.94 -0.13 -0.43
N PHE A 200 17.79 1.18 -0.68
CA PHE A 200 16.48 1.83 -0.57
C PHE A 200 15.51 1.36 -1.67
N LYS A 201 16.01 1.17 -2.90
CA LYS A 201 15.21 0.58 -3.98
C LYS A 201 14.69 -0.81 -3.62
N ASP A 202 15.57 -1.67 -3.11
CA ASP A 202 15.21 -3.03 -2.70
C ASP A 202 14.20 -3.01 -1.55
N LEU A 203 14.37 -2.09 -0.60
CA LEU A 203 13.45 -1.89 0.51
C LEU A 203 12.05 -1.49 0.03
N VAL A 204 11.93 -0.46 -0.81
CA VAL A 204 10.65 -0.01 -1.39
C VAL A 204 10.03 -1.09 -2.26
N THR A 205 10.84 -1.77 -3.08
CA THR A 205 10.38 -2.87 -3.94
C THR A 205 9.83 -4.04 -3.11
N ASN A 206 10.50 -4.39 -2.01
CA ASN A 206 10.06 -5.45 -1.11
C ASN A 206 8.76 -5.07 -0.38
N ILE A 207 8.64 -3.82 0.08
CA ILE A 207 7.41 -3.30 0.69
C ILE A 207 6.25 -3.41 -0.29
N THR A 208 6.40 -2.87 -1.48
CA THR A 208 5.36 -2.86 -2.52
C THR A 208 4.97 -4.27 -2.94
N LYS A 209 5.96 -5.17 -3.08
CA LYS A 209 5.72 -6.58 -3.40
C LYS A 209 4.90 -7.29 -2.33
N LEU A 210 5.23 -7.08 -1.04
CA LEU A 210 4.50 -7.70 0.06
C LEU A 210 3.07 -7.17 0.19
N VAL A 211 2.85 -5.87 -0.04
CA VAL A 211 1.50 -5.28 -0.04
C VAL A 211 0.67 -5.79 -1.22
N GLY A 212 1.28 -5.94 -2.39
CA GLY A 212 0.60 -6.40 -3.61
C GLY A 212 0.48 -7.94 -3.74
N SER A 213 1.15 -8.71 -2.88
CA SER A 213 1.13 -10.18 -2.98
C SER A 213 -0.04 -10.77 -2.21
N PRO A 214 -0.73 -11.79 -2.76
CA PRO A 214 -1.78 -12.49 -2.04
C PRO A 214 -1.25 -13.12 -0.75
N ASN A 215 -1.87 -12.80 0.37
CA ASN A 215 -1.54 -13.39 1.66
C ASN A 215 -2.72 -14.26 2.15
N VAL A 216 -2.45 -15.51 2.42
CA VAL A 216 -3.47 -16.47 2.88
C VAL A 216 -4.16 -15.99 4.15
N ALA A 217 -3.45 -15.30 5.02
CA ALA A 217 -4.01 -14.76 6.26
C ALA A 217 -5.07 -13.67 6.04
N ASP A 218 -5.07 -12.99 4.89
CA ASP A 218 -6.10 -11.99 4.55
C ASP A 218 -7.42 -12.65 4.16
N TYR A 219 -7.37 -13.86 3.59
CA TYR A 219 -8.53 -14.65 3.24
C TYR A 219 -9.02 -15.57 4.36
N PHE A 220 -8.14 -15.89 5.32
CA PHE A 220 -8.42 -16.73 6.49
C PHE A 220 -7.93 -16.05 7.77
N PRO A 221 -8.74 -15.16 8.38
CA PRO A 221 -8.32 -14.35 9.52
C PRO A 221 -7.77 -15.13 10.73
N VAL A 222 -8.19 -16.39 10.91
CA VAL A 222 -7.67 -17.27 11.96
C VAL A 222 -6.16 -17.47 11.82
N LEU A 223 -5.62 -17.42 10.60
CA LEU A 223 -4.20 -17.59 10.31
C LEU A 223 -3.36 -16.33 10.55
N LYS A 224 -4.00 -15.17 10.80
CA LYS A 224 -3.28 -13.90 11.06
C LYS A 224 -2.29 -13.98 12.23
N ARG A 225 -2.60 -14.82 13.24
CA ARG A 225 -1.72 -15.00 14.41
C ARG A 225 -0.46 -15.80 14.08
N ILE A 226 -0.54 -16.71 13.13
CA ILE A 226 0.55 -17.64 12.78
C ILE A 226 1.50 -17.02 11.77
N ASP A 227 1.00 -16.06 10.93
CA ASP A 227 1.74 -15.43 9.82
C ASP A 227 2.43 -16.48 8.94
N PRO A 228 1.67 -17.39 8.26
CA PRO A 228 2.22 -18.60 7.64
C PRO A 228 3.21 -18.30 6.51
N GLN A 229 3.04 -17.17 5.83
CA GLN A 229 3.94 -16.72 4.76
C GLN A 229 5.03 -15.78 5.27
N GLY A 230 5.04 -15.41 6.56
CA GLY A 230 5.99 -14.48 7.14
C GLY A 230 5.85 -13.04 6.63
N ALA A 231 4.75 -12.72 5.95
CA ALA A 231 4.53 -11.43 5.31
C ALA A 231 4.52 -10.28 6.33
N LYS A 232 3.83 -10.47 7.46
CA LYS A 232 3.80 -9.48 8.56
C LYS A 232 5.20 -9.25 9.14
N ARG A 233 5.93 -10.33 9.45
CA ARG A 233 7.28 -10.23 10.05
C ARG A 233 8.27 -9.54 9.12
N GLN A 234 8.23 -9.88 7.82
CA GLN A 234 9.12 -9.27 6.82
C GLN A 234 8.77 -7.81 6.61
N GLN A 235 7.49 -7.48 6.51
CA GLN A 235 7.04 -6.10 6.33
C GLN A 235 7.37 -5.23 7.54
N THR A 236 7.21 -5.74 8.77
CA THR A 236 7.61 -5.03 10.00
C THR A 236 9.07 -4.57 9.93
N LYS A 237 9.98 -5.46 9.47
CA LYS A 237 11.40 -5.12 9.31
C LYS A 237 11.64 -4.06 8.23
N ASN A 238 10.91 -4.14 7.11
CA ASN A 238 11.06 -3.20 6.01
C ASN A 238 10.53 -1.81 6.38
N VAL A 239 9.32 -1.75 6.94
CA VAL A 239 8.70 -0.48 7.37
C VAL A 239 9.50 0.17 8.50
N ALA A 240 10.00 -0.61 9.48
CA ALA A 240 10.86 -0.09 10.53
C ALA A 240 12.10 0.63 9.98
N LYS A 241 12.76 0.07 8.97
CA LYS A 241 13.92 0.70 8.33
C LYS A 241 13.56 2.01 7.61
N VAL A 242 12.41 2.07 6.96
CA VAL A 242 11.95 3.30 6.29
C VAL A 242 11.62 4.37 7.32
N LEU A 243 10.91 4.02 8.38
CA LEU A 243 10.59 4.96 9.47
C LEU A 243 11.85 5.49 10.16
N ASP A 244 12.88 4.65 10.36
CA ASP A 244 14.17 5.07 10.92
C ASP A 244 14.89 6.09 10.03
N ILE A 245 14.84 5.90 8.70
CA ILE A 245 15.38 6.88 7.74
C ILE A 245 14.64 8.21 7.85
N PHE A 246 13.30 8.18 7.88
CA PHE A 246 12.50 9.42 7.96
C PHE A 246 12.64 10.12 9.32
N ASP A 247 12.68 9.36 10.42
CA ASP A 247 12.98 9.92 11.74
C ASP A 247 14.33 10.63 11.76
N GLY A 248 15.35 10.03 11.12
CA GLY A 248 16.66 10.67 10.95
C GLY A 248 16.61 12.02 10.23
N LEU A 249 15.84 12.10 9.12
CA LEU A 249 15.63 13.34 8.36
C LEU A 249 14.87 14.39 9.19
N ILE A 250 13.82 13.99 9.89
CA ILE A 250 13.03 14.87 10.74
C ILE A 250 13.89 15.43 11.88
N ARG A 251 14.66 14.57 12.57
CA ARG A 251 15.56 15.01 13.66
C ARG A 251 16.63 15.98 13.14
N LYS A 252 17.20 15.72 11.96
CA LYS A 252 18.16 16.61 11.33
C LYS A 252 17.53 17.98 11.06
N ARG A 253 16.30 18.01 10.54
CA ARG A 253 15.57 19.24 10.27
C ARG A 253 15.25 20.00 11.56
N LEU A 254 14.79 19.33 12.60
CA LEU A 254 14.51 19.96 13.90
C LEU A 254 15.76 20.66 14.47
N LYS A 255 16.91 19.97 14.46
CA LYS A 255 18.19 20.60 14.89
C LYS A 255 18.57 21.81 14.05
N LEU A 256 18.37 21.78 12.74
CA LEU A 256 18.63 22.94 11.87
C LEU A 256 17.71 24.12 12.20
N ARG A 257 16.45 23.86 12.52
CA ARG A 257 15.47 24.88 12.93
C ARG A 257 15.79 25.51 14.28
N GLU A 258 16.36 24.76 15.21
CA GLU A 258 16.87 25.29 16.50
C GLU A 258 18.00 26.31 16.27
N ILE A 259 18.88 26.08 15.29
CA ILE A 259 20.03 26.92 15.01
C ILE A 259 19.67 28.10 14.12
N LYS A 260 18.87 27.92 13.07
CA LYS A 260 18.63 28.92 11.99
C LYS A 260 17.25 29.55 12.03
N GLY A 261 16.34 29.15 12.93
CA GLY A 261 14.95 29.59 12.95
C GLY A 261 13.99 28.68 12.14
N SER A 262 12.71 29.04 12.10
CA SER A 262 11.62 28.14 11.68
C SER A 262 11.60 27.76 10.21
N ASN A 263 12.06 28.59 9.28
CA ASN A 263 11.98 28.33 7.83
C ASN A 263 13.37 28.10 7.23
N THR A 264 13.83 26.84 7.23
CA THR A 264 15.16 26.51 6.73
C THR A 264 15.20 26.23 5.24
N HIS A 265 14.17 25.56 4.70
CA HIS A 265 14.15 25.11 3.29
C HIS A 265 12.84 25.45 2.57
N ASN A 266 11.79 25.83 3.29
CA ASN A 266 10.45 26.11 2.74
C ASN A 266 9.87 24.94 1.93
N ASP A 267 10.13 23.70 2.37
CA ASP A 267 9.65 22.50 1.77
C ASP A 267 8.46 21.90 2.54
N MET A 268 7.95 20.75 2.08
CA MET A 268 6.82 20.09 2.72
C MET A 268 7.08 19.71 4.18
N LEU A 269 8.31 19.26 4.52
CA LEU A 269 8.64 18.90 5.90
C LEU A 269 8.56 20.13 6.81
N ASP A 270 9.04 21.31 6.36
CA ASP A 270 8.92 22.54 7.14
C ASP A 270 7.44 22.89 7.37
N ALA A 271 6.60 22.79 6.32
CA ALA A 271 5.16 23.04 6.44
C ALA A 271 4.47 22.07 7.41
N LEU A 272 4.78 20.75 7.34
CA LEU A 272 4.24 19.77 8.25
C LEU A 272 4.66 19.98 9.70
N LEU A 273 5.92 20.36 9.93
CA LEU A 273 6.43 20.68 11.26
C LEU A 273 5.82 21.96 11.85
N ASP A 274 5.41 22.92 11.01
CA ASP A 274 4.69 24.11 11.49
C ASP A 274 3.24 23.79 11.81
N ILE A 275 2.56 23.03 10.96
CA ILE A 275 1.20 22.55 11.21
C ILE A 275 1.14 21.73 12.51
N SER A 276 2.14 20.89 12.78
CA SER A 276 2.16 20.05 14.00
C SER A 276 2.30 20.85 15.30
N LYS A 277 2.74 22.10 15.25
CA LYS A 277 2.77 22.98 16.43
C LYS A 277 1.40 23.56 16.78
N GLU A 278 0.56 23.73 15.75
CA GLU A 278 -0.75 24.37 15.87
C GLU A 278 -1.90 23.35 15.96
N ASN A 279 -1.67 22.12 15.50
CA ASN A 279 -2.68 21.07 15.38
C ASN A 279 -2.26 19.82 16.14
N GLU A 280 -2.88 19.58 17.31
CA GLU A 280 -2.61 18.41 18.17
C GLU A 280 -2.89 17.06 17.48
N MET A 281 -3.73 17.03 16.43
CA MET A 281 -3.96 15.80 15.65
C MET A 281 -2.79 15.43 14.73
N MET A 282 -1.84 16.35 14.52
CA MET A 282 -0.69 16.15 13.62
C MET A 282 0.61 16.00 14.41
N ASP A 283 0.76 14.89 15.10
CA ASP A 283 1.97 14.58 15.86
C ASP A 283 3.12 14.11 14.95
N LYS A 284 4.30 13.96 15.54
CA LYS A 284 5.51 13.48 14.84
C LYS A 284 5.30 12.12 14.18
N THR A 285 4.55 11.23 14.82
CA THR A 285 4.28 9.88 14.31
C THR A 285 3.50 9.95 12.99
N ILE A 286 2.51 10.84 12.91
CA ILE A 286 1.73 11.06 11.70
C ILE A 286 2.61 11.61 10.58
N ILE A 287 3.53 12.55 10.88
CA ILE A 287 4.45 13.10 9.89
C ILE A 287 5.36 12.00 9.32
N GLU A 288 5.91 11.12 10.16
CA GLU A 288 6.73 9.99 9.74
C GLU A 288 5.96 9.04 8.80
N HIS A 289 4.72 8.71 9.15
CA HIS A 289 3.87 7.83 8.35
C HIS A 289 3.29 8.49 7.10
N LEU A 290 3.10 9.81 7.09
CA LEU A 290 2.65 10.56 5.92
C LEU A 290 3.75 10.68 4.87
N ALA A 291 5.01 10.74 5.30
CA ALA A 291 6.17 10.76 4.42
C ALA A 291 6.50 9.38 3.81
N HIS A 292 6.00 8.30 4.41
CA HIS A 292 6.14 6.91 3.95
C HIS A 292 5.15 6.60 2.82
#